data_7b614cf1670626313f8db69f5a5a70db
#
_entry.id   7b614cf1670626313f8db69f5a5a70db
#
_cell.length_a   1.000
_cell.length_b   1.000
_cell.length_c   1.000
_cell.angle_alpha   90.00
_cell.angle_beta   90.00
_cell.angle_gamma   90.00
#
_symmetry.space_group_name_H-M   'P 1'
#
loop_
_entity.id
_entity.type
_entity.pdbx_description
1 polymer ?
#
loop_
_entity_poly.entity_id
_entity_poly.type
_entity_poly.pdbx_seq_one_letter_code
_entity_poly.pdbx_strand_id
1 'polypeptide(L)'
;MTARRFIIEADGGSRGNPGPAGYGAVVRDGDTGMIIAETAEYIGRATNNVAEYKGLIAGLRAAYELDPSAAVDVRMDSKLVVEQMSGRWKIKHPDMQPLAAEARTVFPRSQVGYSWIPRERNKDADRLANEAMDAGQAGRQWAPKSRPAAGPAEEIEAAPAAPRAGWSTAGDLATATTFVLLRHGETALTPQKRFSGSGGSDPELSATGLWQAERAAEAFAARGTVQAVVSSPMRRTRQTAGAVAARLGLEVRIDEGLRELDFGDWEGLTFAEVQQRHPEDLNAWLGSSKAKPTGSSESFATLAQRIGVTRDRLLARYAGKTVLVVSHVSPIKTLVRLALGAPPDAMYRMELAAASVSAVQYYSDGNASLRLLNDTSHLR
;
A
#
# COMPACT_ATOMS: atom_id res chain seq x y z
N MET A 1 -10.98 10.12 34.53
CA MET A 1 -10.61 9.08 33.53
C MET A 1 -11.32 9.45 32.24
N THR A 2 -10.61 9.74 31.18
CA THR A 2 -11.19 10.00 29.84
C THR A 2 -11.84 8.71 29.35
N ALA A 3 -13.11 8.75 28.93
CA ALA A 3 -13.81 7.59 28.40
C ALA A 3 -13.06 7.06 27.18
N ARG A 4 -12.87 5.74 27.09
CA ARG A 4 -12.22 5.07 25.97
C ARG A 4 -13.01 5.32 24.70
N ARG A 5 -12.33 5.46 23.57
CA ARG A 5 -12.98 5.72 22.29
C ARG A 5 -12.70 4.58 21.32
N PHE A 6 -13.74 4.09 20.64
CA PHE A 6 -13.61 3.08 19.59
C PHE A 6 -14.08 3.61 18.24
N ILE A 7 -13.46 3.13 17.17
CA ILE A 7 -13.91 3.30 15.79
C ILE A 7 -14.33 1.92 15.30
N ILE A 8 -15.56 1.81 14.82
CA ILE A 8 -16.07 0.59 14.19
C ILE A 8 -16.17 0.83 12.70
N GLU A 9 -15.52 -0.02 11.90
CA GLU A 9 -15.74 -0.09 10.47
C GLU A 9 -16.49 -1.40 10.19
N ALA A 10 -17.60 -1.34 9.45
CA ALA A 10 -18.41 -2.52 9.14
C ALA A 10 -18.84 -2.50 7.67
N ASP A 11 -18.92 -3.69 7.08
CA ASP A 11 -19.38 -3.92 5.73
C ASP A 11 -20.20 -5.22 5.66
N GLY A 12 -21.09 -5.29 4.68
CA GLY A 12 -21.88 -6.48 4.39
C GLY A 12 -22.12 -6.60 2.90
N GLY A 13 -22.01 -7.80 2.38
CA GLY A 13 -22.16 -8.07 0.97
C GLY A 13 -22.99 -9.32 0.68
N SER A 14 -23.57 -9.35 -0.53
CA SER A 14 -24.19 -10.56 -1.04
C SER A 14 -23.84 -10.80 -2.50
N ARG A 15 -23.54 -12.04 -2.88
CA ARG A 15 -23.27 -12.45 -4.26
C ARG A 15 -24.59 -12.76 -4.98
N GLY A 16 -25.22 -11.71 -5.49
CA GLY A 16 -26.64 -11.66 -5.89
C GLY A 16 -27.50 -11.02 -4.80
N ASN A 17 -28.68 -10.48 -5.14
CA ASN A 17 -29.48 -9.72 -4.18
C ASN A 17 -30.97 -10.14 -4.23
N PRO A 18 -31.43 -11.15 -3.43
CA PRO A 18 -30.69 -11.89 -2.39
C PRO A 18 -29.81 -12.99 -2.95
N GLY A 19 -28.69 -13.25 -2.26
CA GLY A 19 -27.70 -14.29 -2.62
C GLY A 19 -26.88 -14.75 -1.42
N PRO A 20 -25.86 -15.60 -1.61
CA PRO A 20 -24.89 -15.93 -0.58
C PRO A 20 -24.30 -14.64 0.01
N ALA A 21 -24.48 -14.43 1.30
CA ALA A 21 -24.20 -13.18 1.98
C ALA A 21 -23.30 -13.38 3.21
N GLY A 22 -22.51 -12.39 3.50
CA GLY A 22 -21.63 -12.35 4.67
C GLY A 22 -21.36 -10.92 5.08
N TYR A 23 -20.84 -10.75 6.29
CA TYR A 23 -20.43 -9.46 6.80
C TYR A 23 -19.04 -9.53 7.42
N GLY A 24 -18.42 -8.36 7.56
CA GLY A 24 -17.20 -8.14 8.30
C GLY A 24 -17.28 -6.84 9.10
N ALA A 25 -16.64 -6.84 10.27
CA ALA A 25 -16.46 -5.63 11.05
C ALA A 25 -15.12 -5.65 11.79
N VAL A 26 -14.51 -4.48 11.93
CA VAL A 26 -13.33 -4.27 12.76
C VAL A 26 -13.62 -3.23 13.81
N VAL A 27 -13.10 -3.44 15.02
CA VAL A 27 -13.08 -2.45 16.09
C VAL A 27 -11.66 -1.93 16.21
N ARG A 28 -11.50 -0.62 16.13
CA ARG A 28 -10.22 0.06 16.32
C ARG A 28 -10.23 0.85 17.62
N ASP A 29 -9.11 0.88 18.27
CA ASP A 29 -8.85 1.84 19.33
C ASP A 29 -8.87 3.26 18.75
N GLY A 30 -9.64 4.15 19.32
CA GLY A 30 -9.89 5.49 18.78
C GLY A 30 -8.69 6.43 18.87
N ASP A 31 -7.73 6.14 19.73
CA ASP A 31 -6.54 6.97 19.95
C ASP A 31 -5.38 6.47 19.08
N THR A 32 -5.22 5.16 18.96
CA THR A 32 -4.11 4.54 18.21
C THR A 32 -4.49 4.15 16.78
N GLY A 33 -5.78 3.97 16.47
CA GLY A 33 -6.27 3.46 15.19
C GLY A 33 -6.01 1.96 14.98
N MET A 34 -5.41 1.28 15.94
CA MET A 34 -5.10 -0.16 15.83
C MET A 34 -6.37 -1.00 15.86
N ILE A 35 -6.44 -2.04 15.03
CA ILE A 35 -7.50 -3.04 15.09
C ILE A 35 -7.31 -3.86 16.37
N ILE A 36 -8.31 -3.82 17.24
CA ILE A 36 -8.32 -4.53 18.52
C ILE A 36 -9.31 -5.69 18.55
N ALA A 37 -10.26 -5.73 17.61
CA ALA A 37 -11.12 -6.86 17.36
C ALA A 37 -11.53 -6.94 15.88
N GLU A 38 -11.68 -8.16 15.39
CA GLU A 38 -12.22 -8.47 14.06
C GLU A 38 -13.34 -9.50 14.22
N THR A 39 -14.42 -9.32 13.48
CA THR A 39 -15.53 -10.27 13.42
C THR A 39 -16.06 -10.38 12.01
N ALA A 40 -16.40 -11.59 11.58
CA ALA A 40 -16.98 -11.84 10.28
C ALA A 40 -17.79 -13.14 10.29
N GLU A 41 -18.85 -13.19 9.50
CA GLU A 41 -19.72 -14.38 9.44
C GLU A 41 -20.39 -14.52 8.09
N TYR A 42 -20.48 -15.74 7.61
CA TYR A 42 -21.34 -16.11 6.50
C TYR A 42 -22.77 -16.34 7.01
N ILE A 43 -23.73 -15.57 6.50
CA ILE A 43 -25.11 -15.56 7.00
C ILE A 43 -26.10 -16.32 6.11
N GLY A 44 -25.59 -17.15 5.21
CA GLY A 44 -26.43 -17.89 4.26
C GLY A 44 -26.95 -16.96 3.15
N ARG A 45 -28.21 -17.16 2.75
CA ARG A 45 -28.84 -16.38 1.68
C ARG A 45 -29.54 -15.15 2.26
N ALA A 46 -29.05 -13.95 1.95
CA ALA A 46 -29.63 -12.69 2.40
C ALA A 46 -29.46 -11.58 1.36
N THR A 47 -30.10 -10.43 1.60
CA THR A 47 -29.87 -9.21 0.80
C THR A 47 -28.63 -8.46 1.30
N ASN A 48 -28.08 -7.60 0.46
CA ASN A 48 -26.95 -6.74 0.82
C ASN A 48 -27.24 -5.91 2.09
N ASN A 49 -28.41 -5.30 2.15
CA ASN A 49 -28.80 -4.46 3.29
C ASN A 49 -28.89 -5.26 4.61
N VAL A 50 -29.34 -6.52 4.57
CA VAL A 50 -29.36 -7.39 5.77
C VAL A 50 -27.92 -7.67 6.22
N ALA A 51 -27.02 -7.96 5.30
CA ALA A 51 -25.61 -8.19 5.61
C ALA A 51 -24.93 -6.96 6.22
N GLU A 52 -25.18 -5.78 5.67
CA GLU A 52 -24.72 -4.48 6.19
C GLU A 52 -25.15 -4.24 7.65
N TYR A 53 -26.45 -4.42 7.94
CA TYR A 53 -26.95 -4.29 9.32
C TYR A 53 -26.35 -5.32 10.27
N LYS A 54 -26.17 -6.56 9.82
CA LYS A 54 -25.55 -7.61 10.65
C LYS A 54 -24.09 -7.30 10.94
N GLY A 55 -23.34 -6.76 9.98
CA GLY A 55 -21.98 -6.27 10.17
C GLY A 55 -21.90 -5.15 11.22
N LEU A 56 -22.81 -4.17 11.13
CA LEU A 56 -22.95 -3.11 12.13
C LEU A 56 -23.20 -3.69 13.53
N ILE A 57 -24.17 -4.60 13.68
CA ILE A 57 -24.51 -5.21 14.98
C ILE A 57 -23.32 -5.97 15.56
N ALA A 58 -22.63 -6.75 14.73
CA ALA A 58 -21.47 -7.52 15.15
C ALA A 58 -20.32 -6.61 15.63
N GLY A 59 -20.04 -5.54 14.90
CA GLY A 59 -19.03 -4.54 15.28
C GLY A 59 -19.38 -3.84 16.60
N LEU A 60 -20.66 -3.44 16.79
CA LEU A 60 -21.12 -2.84 18.03
C LEU A 60 -21.00 -3.82 19.22
N ARG A 61 -21.37 -5.08 19.06
CA ARG A 61 -21.23 -6.10 20.10
C ARG A 61 -19.78 -6.34 20.47
N ALA A 62 -18.89 -6.48 19.46
CA ALA A 62 -17.47 -6.63 19.72
C ALA A 62 -16.87 -5.43 20.49
N ALA A 63 -17.29 -4.21 20.18
CA ALA A 63 -16.88 -3.02 20.93
C ALA A 63 -17.45 -3.01 22.36
N TYR A 64 -18.70 -3.44 22.55
CA TYR A 64 -19.34 -3.51 23.87
C TYR A 64 -18.65 -4.52 24.79
N GLU A 65 -18.23 -5.67 24.27
CA GLU A 65 -17.45 -6.68 25.00
C GLU A 65 -16.09 -6.14 25.47
N LEU A 66 -15.50 -5.22 24.71
CA LEU A 66 -14.22 -4.59 25.08
C LEU A 66 -14.39 -3.51 26.15
N ASP A 67 -15.38 -2.64 26.04
CA ASP A 67 -15.70 -1.60 27.02
C ASP A 67 -17.12 -1.05 26.81
N PRO A 68 -18.10 -1.40 27.68
CA PRO A 68 -19.47 -0.90 27.56
C PRO A 68 -19.64 0.62 27.81
N SER A 69 -18.63 1.26 28.38
CA SER A 69 -18.62 2.69 28.68
C SER A 69 -17.99 3.57 27.59
N ALA A 70 -17.40 2.94 26.55
CA ALA A 70 -16.68 3.65 25.51
C ALA A 70 -17.59 4.54 24.64
N ALA A 71 -17.00 5.62 24.11
CA ALA A 71 -17.60 6.36 23.02
C ALA A 71 -17.27 5.65 21.68
N VAL A 72 -18.27 5.50 20.81
CA VAL A 72 -18.17 4.69 19.57
C VAL A 72 -18.45 5.56 18.34
N ASP A 73 -17.53 5.57 17.39
CA ASP A 73 -17.68 6.19 16.06
C ASP A 73 -17.80 5.09 14.99
N VAL A 74 -19.03 4.83 14.54
CA VAL A 74 -19.31 3.84 13.49
C VAL A 74 -19.10 4.48 12.13
N ARG A 75 -18.29 3.83 11.28
CA ARG A 75 -17.96 4.25 9.93
C ARG A 75 -18.32 3.17 8.93
N MET A 76 -19.17 3.50 7.98
CA MET A 76 -19.63 2.56 6.95
C MET A 76 -19.72 3.24 5.59
N ASP A 77 -19.52 2.49 4.52
CA ASP A 77 -19.76 2.93 3.15
C ASP A 77 -21.22 2.73 2.69
N SER A 78 -22.03 2.06 3.51
CA SER A 78 -23.49 1.96 3.35
C SER A 78 -24.17 3.25 3.78
N LYS A 79 -24.40 4.15 2.82
CA LYS A 79 -25.13 5.42 3.08
C LYS A 79 -26.51 5.16 3.67
N LEU A 80 -27.20 4.11 3.22
CA LEU A 80 -28.51 3.74 3.71
C LEU A 80 -28.49 3.46 5.21
N VAL A 81 -27.60 2.59 5.68
CA VAL A 81 -27.49 2.20 7.09
C VAL A 81 -27.11 3.42 7.94
N VAL A 82 -26.11 4.19 7.51
CA VAL A 82 -25.66 5.40 8.24
C VAL A 82 -26.77 6.41 8.39
N GLU A 83 -27.52 6.72 7.32
CA GLU A 83 -28.62 7.69 7.38
C GLU A 83 -29.79 7.21 8.23
N GLN A 84 -30.11 5.91 8.19
CA GLN A 84 -31.18 5.31 8.99
C GLN A 84 -30.80 5.24 10.49
N MET A 85 -29.59 4.86 10.82
CA MET A 85 -29.11 4.76 12.20
C MET A 85 -28.90 6.14 12.85
N SER A 86 -28.49 7.14 12.06
CA SER A 86 -28.45 8.56 12.48
C SER A 86 -29.84 9.18 12.70
N GLY A 87 -30.90 8.50 12.25
CA GLY A 87 -32.28 9.02 12.34
C GLY A 87 -32.68 10.03 11.27
N ARG A 88 -31.81 10.28 10.28
CA ARG A 88 -32.11 11.19 9.17
C ARG A 88 -33.07 10.57 8.16
N TRP A 89 -33.01 9.23 7.99
CA TRP A 89 -33.94 8.50 7.11
C TRP A 89 -34.82 7.54 7.90
N LYS A 90 -36.08 7.41 7.46
CA LYS A 90 -37.05 6.44 8.03
C LYS A 90 -36.76 5.04 7.52
N ILE A 91 -36.82 4.05 8.41
CA ILE A 91 -36.68 2.63 8.08
C ILE A 91 -38.06 2.11 7.66
N LYS A 92 -38.26 1.94 6.35
CA LYS A 92 -39.55 1.48 5.81
C LYS A 92 -39.62 -0.03 5.59
N HIS A 93 -38.49 -0.67 5.32
CA HIS A 93 -38.44 -2.10 4.98
C HIS A 93 -38.61 -2.95 6.27
N PRO A 94 -39.55 -3.93 6.27
CA PRO A 94 -39.85 -4.73 7.45
C PRO A 94 -38.63 -5.52 7.99
N ASP A 95 -37.78 -6.05 7.10
CA ASP A 95 -36.59 -6.82 7.51
C ASP A 95 -35.50 -5.96 8.14
N MET A 96 -35.47 -4.66 7.87
CA MET A 96 -34.46 -3.73 8.45
C MET A 96 -34.88 -3.21 9.81
N GLN A 97 -36.18 -3.15 10.11
CA GLN A 97 -36.68 -2.60 11.40
C GLN A 97 -36.16 -3.38 12.60
N PRO A 98 -36.24 -4.72 12.65
CA PRO A 98 -35.74 -5.49 13.78
C PRO A 98 -34.22 -5.37 13.93
N LEU A 99 -33.47 -5.37 12.81
CA LEU A 99 -32.01 -5.24 12.83
C LEU A 99 -31.56 -3.85 13.34
N ALA A 100 -32.25 -2.80 12.91
CA ALA A 100 -31.97 -1.46 13.42
C ALA A 100 -32.36 -1.30 14.91
N ALA A 101 -33.45 -1.94 15.34
CA ALA A 101 -33.81 -1.98 16.76
C ALA A 101 -32.75 -2.68 17.58
N GLU A 102 -32.27 -3.84 17.14
CA GLU A 102 -31.19 -4.60 17.76
C GLU A 102 -29.90 -3.78 17.86
N ALA A 103 -29.46 -3.15 16.77
CA ALA A 103 -28.26 -2.29 16.78
C ALA A 103 -28.35 -1.17 17.81
N ARG A 104 -29.54 -0.59 18.03
CA ARG A 104 -29.77 0.50 19.00
C ARG A 104 -29.77 0.03 20.45
N THR A 105 -29.91 -1.27 20.72
CA THR A 105 -29.90 -1.81 22.09
C THR A 105 -28.49 -2.09 22.60
N VAL A 106 -27.48 -2.16 21.73
CA VAL A 106 -26.11 -2.54 22.13
C VAL A 106 -25.44 -1.44 22.96
N PHE A 107 -25.53 -0.19 22.51
CA PHE A 107 -25.00 0.96 23.24
C PHE A 107 -26.08 2.03 23.47
N PRO A 108 -25.98 2.85 24.51
CA PRO A 108 -26.78 4.07 24.64
C PRO A 108 -26.57 5.00 23.42
N ARG A 109 -27.64 5.60 22.94
CA ARG A 109 -27.61 6.49 21.78
C ARG A 109 -26.61 7.65 21.91
N SER A 110 -26.38 8.13 23.11
CA SER A 110 -25.40 9.20 23.39
C SER A 110 -23.94 8.79 23.21
N GLN A 111 -23.67 7.49 23.19
CA GLN A 111 -22.30 6.97 23.04
C GLN A 111 -21.93 6.63 21.58
N VAL A 112 -22.91 6.59 20.64
CA VAL A 112 -22.68 6.13 19.27
C VAL A 112 -22.89 7.24 18.25
N GLY A 113 -21.84 7.56 17.52
CA GLY A 113 -21.88 8.38 16.30
C GLY A 113 -21.86 7.52 15.04
N TYR A 114 -22.50 7.99 13.95
CA TYR A 114 -22.52 7.30 12.66
C TYR A 114 -22.02 8.22 11.57
N SER A 115 -21.01 7.79 10.82
CA SER A 115 -20.36 8.54 9.76
C SER A 115 -20.31 7.70 8.48
N TRP A 116 -20.65 8.30 7.34
CA TRP A 116 -20.43 7.68 6.06
C TRP A 116 -18.98 7.87 5.62
N ILE A 117 -18.38 6.81 5.12
CA ILE A 117 -17.04 6.83 4.52
C ILE A 117 -17.09 6.25 3.09
N PRO A 118 -16.23 6.71 2.17
CA PRO A 118 -16.13 6.09 0.87
C PRO A 118 -15.57 4.66 0.99
N ARG A 119 -15.98 3.77 0.08
CA ARG A 119 -15.62 2.34 0.08
C ARG A 119 -14.11 2.09 0.17
N GLU A 120 -13.31 2.97 -0.43
CA GLU A 120 -11.86 2.90 -0.39
C GLU A 120 -11.29 3.04 1.04
N ARG A 121 -12.08 3.54 1.98
CA ARG A 121 -11.73 3.66 3.41
C ARG A 121 -12.33 2.57 4.29
N ASN A 122 -13.14 1.64 3.73
CA ASN A 122 -13.76 0.53 4.45
C ASN A 122 -13.15 -0.84 4.11
N LYS A 123 -11.89 -0.87 3.68
CA LYS A 123 -11.23 -2.05 3.09
C LYS A 123 -11.09 -3.23 4.04
N ASP A 124 -10.88 -2.99 5.33
CA ASP A 124 -10.71 -4.09 6.29
C ASP A 124 -12.02 -4.81 6.53
N ALA A 125 -13.13 -4.09 6.65
CA ALA A 125 -14.45 -4.67 6.78
C ALA A 125 -14.89 -5.37 5.48
N ASP A 126 -14.65 -4.76 4.30
CA ASP A 126 -14.91 -5.38 2.98
C ASP A 126 -14.12 -6.69 2.81
N ARG A 127 -12.84 -6.71 3.19
CA ARG A 127 -12.01 -7.92 3.18
C ARG A 127 -12.61 -9.02 4.04
N LEU A 128 -13.00 -8.71 5.27
CA LEU A 128 -13.59 -9.67 6.19
C LEU A 128 -14.94 -10.22 5.68
N ALA A 129 -15.80 -9.36 5.12
CA ALA A 129 -17.06 -9.77 4.52
C ALA A 129 -16.84 -10.75 3.35
N ASN A 130 -15.85 -10.49 2.50
CA ASN A 130 -15.46 -11.37 1.40
C ASN A 130 -14.87 -12.69 1.91
N GLU A 131 -13.96 -12.66 2.90
CA GLU A 131 -13.41 -13.88 3.53
C GLU A 131 -14.51 -14.74 4.16
N ALA A 132 -15.52 -14.13 4.80
CA ALA A 132 -16.66 -14.84 5.37
C ALA A 132 -17.51 -15.53 4.29
N MET A 133 -17.82 -14.83 3.19
CA MET A 133 -18.57 -15.41 2.08
C MET A 133 -17.81 -16.57 1.41
N ASP A 134 -16.49 -16.44 1.22
CA ASP A 134 -15.64 -17.48 0.66
C ASP A 134 -15.58 -18.72 1.56
N ALA A 135 -15.41 -18.53 2.87
CA ALA A 135 -15.42 -19.60 3.85
C ALA A 135 -16.76 -20.34 3.87
N GLY A 136 -17.88 -19.59 3.89
CA GLY A 136 -19.22 -20.15 3.90
C GLY A 136 -19.56 -20.95 2.64
N GLN A 137 -19.16 -20.46 1.47
CA GLN A 137 -19.33 -21.19 0.21
C GLN A 137 -18.48 -22.48 0.16
N ALA A 138 -17.35 -22.49 0.87
CA ALA A 138 -16.52 -23.69 1.05
C ALA A 138 -17.00 -24.60 2.20
N GLY A 139 -18.20 -24.37 2.77
CA GLY A 139 -18.76 -25.14 3.87
C GLY A 139 -18.01 -24.98 5.21
N ARG A 140 -17.27 -23.90 5.38
CA ARG A 140 -16.50 -23.62 6.60
C ARG A 140 -17.03 -22.37 7.29
N GLN A 141 -16.89 -22.31 8.61
CA GLN A 141 -17.07 -21.06 9.37
C GLN A 141 -15.79 -20.20 9.22
N TRP A 142 -15.97 -18.89 9.08
CA TRP A 142 -14.86 -17.95 9.20
C TRP A 142 -14.31 -17.99 10.64
N ALA A 143 -13.01 -18.05 10.75
CA ALA A 143 -12.33 -17.90 12.04
C ALA A 143 -11.27 -16.81 11.89
N PRO A 144 -11.08 -15.97 12.92
CA PRO A 144 -9.98 -15.02 12.91
C PRO A 144 -8.68 -15.80 12.69
N LYS A 145 -7.84 -15.35 11.76
CA LYS A 145 -6.51 -15.93 11.57
C LYS A 145 -5.80 -15.81 12.91
N SER A 146 -5.55 -16.93 13.57
CA SER A 146 -4.96 -16.98 14.89
C SER A 146 -3.70 -16.12 14.92
N ARG A 147 -3.81 -14.99 15.59
CA ARG A 147 -2.65 -14.28 16.10
C ARG A 147 -2.00 -15.26 17.09
N PRO A 148 -0.69 -15.58 17.02
CA PRO A 148 -0.10 -16.46 17.99
C PRO A 148 -0.46 -15.96 19.39
N ALA A 149 -1.01 -16.84 20.22
CA ALA A 149 -1.33 -16.54 21.59
C ALA A 149 -0.07 -16.01 22.26
N ALA A 150 -0.18 -14.85 22.90
CA ALA A 150 0.90 -14.27 23.67
C ALA A 150 1.31 -15.27 24.76
N GLY A 151 2.50 -15.86 24.63
CA GLY A 151 3.21 -16.47 25.74
C GLY A 151 3.56 -15.39 26.79
N PRO A 152 3.98 -15.77 28.02
CA PRO A 152 4.19 -14.83 29.09
C PRO A 152 5.15 -13.72 28.66
N ALA A 153 4.83 -12.51 29.03
CA ALA A 153 5.43 -11.26 28.60
C ALA A 153 6.96 -11.26 28.67
N GLU A 154 7.61 -11.46 27.53
CA GLU A 154 8.85 -10.78 27.23
C GLU A 154 8.44 -9.44 26.57
N GLU A 155 9.01 -8.36 27.07
CA GLU A 155 8.83 -7.02 26.53
C GLU A 155 9.20 -7.02 25.04
N ILE A 156 8.20 -7.20 24.17
CA ILE A 156 8.37 -6.98 22.74
C ILE A 156 8.11 -5.50 22.53
N GLU A 157 9.18 -4.77 22.30
CA GLU A 157 9.20 -3.41 21.83
C GLU A 157 8.11 -3.19 20.77
N ALA A 158 7.20 -2.26 21.02
CA ALA A 158 5.98 -2.01 20.25
C ALA A 158 6.30 -1.85 18.76
N ALA A 159 5.63 -2.61 17.90
CA ALA A 159 5.66 -2.38 16.46
C ALA A 159 5.24 -0.93 16.17
N PRO A 160 5.96 -0.21 15.29
CA PRO A 160 5.71 1.21 15.06
C PRO A 160 4.29 1.46 14.58
N ALA A 161 3.62 2.41 15.22
CA ALA A 161 2.29 2.88 14.84
C ALA A 161 2.24 3.31 13.38
N ALA A 162 1.12 3.05 12.69
CA ALA A 162 0.91 3.54 11.34
C ALA A 162 1.13 5.07 11.29
N PRO A 163 1.83 5.58 10.26
CA PRO A 163 2.26 6.96 10.21
C PRO A 163 1.06 7.90 10.28
N ARG A 164 1.05 8.79 11.28
CA ARG A 164 0.11 9.90 11.35
C ARG A 164 0.44 10.87 10.24
N ALA A 165 -0.51 11.19 9.36
CA ALA A 165 -0.37 12.30 8.43
C ALA A 165 -0.33 13.60 9.24
N GLY A 166 0.88 14.12 9.49
CA GLY A 166 1.10 15.35 10.22
C GLY A 166 2.60 15.57 10.47
N TRP A 167 2.99 16.82 10.61
CA TRP A 167 4.36 17.21 10.92
C TRP A 167 4.80 16.52 12.22
N SER A 168 5.77 15.62 12.14
CA SER A 168 6.35 15.01 13.33
C SER A 168 6.97 16.07 14.23
N THR A 169 6.76 15.95 15.52
CA THR A 169 7.45 16.76 16.51
C THR A 169 8.97 16.57 16.35
N ALA A 170 9.72 17.64 16.44
CA ALA A 170 11.14 17.78 16.07
C ALA A 170 12.15 16.80 16.75
N GLY A 171 11.69 15.81 17.51
CA GLY A 171 12.55 14.87 18.25
C GLY A 171 13.15 13.73 17.43
N ASP A 172 12.51 13.26 16.36
CA ASP A 172 12.92 12.05 15.63
C ASP A 172 13.63 12.30 14.29
N LEU A 173 13.87 13.55 13.91
CA LEU A 173 14.54 13.90 12.66
C LEU A 173 16.02 13.43 12.60
N ALA A 174 16.62 13.09 13.74
CA ALA A 174 18.04 12.73 13.84
C ALA A 174 18.37 11.30 13.39
N THR A 175 17.39 10.41 13.28
CA THR A 175 17.58 8.98 12.97
C THR A 175 16.91 8.50 11.69
N ALA A 176 16.52 9.43 10.79
CA ALA A 176 15.87 9.08 9.54
C ALA A 176 16.78 8.24 8.63
N THR A 177 16.24 7.14 8.09
CA THR A 177 16.87 6.40 7.00
C THR A 177 16.56 7.08 5.68
N THR A 178 17.58 7.46 4.93
CA THR A 178 17.41 8.14 3.63
C THR A 178 17.69 7.18 2.49
N PHE A 179 16.70 6.92 1.65
CA PHE A 179 16.91 6.27 0.35
C PHE A 179 17.11 7.35 -0.72
N VAL A 180 18.30 7.37 -1.28
CA VAL A 180 18.62 8.13 -2.48
C VAL A 180 18.40 7.18 -3.67
N LEU A 181 17.37 7.45 -4.46
CA LEU A 181 16.90 6.59 -5.55
C LEU A 181 17.50 7.08 -6.86
N LEU A 182 18.37 6.31 -7.48
CA LEU A 182 19.00 6.63 -8.75
C LEU A 182 18.43 5.70 -9.83
N ARG A 183 17.77 6.26 -10.85
CA ARG A 183 17.47 5.51 -12.06
C ARG A 183 18.76 5.22 -12.81
N HIS A 184 18.90 4.01 -13.37
CA HIS A 184 20.04 3.68 -14.23
C HIS A 184 20.24 4.71 -15.35
N GLY A 185 21.46 4.85 -15.82
CA GLY A 185 21.80 5.66 -16.99
C GLY A 185 21.12 5.19 -18.27
N GLU A 186 21.23 5.97 -19.33
CA GLU A 186 20.65 5.67 -20.63
C GLU A 186 21.17 4.33 -21.19
N THR A 187 20.27 3.58 -21.86
CA THR A 187 20.57 2.42 -22.70
C THR A 187 20.19 2.73 -24.15
N ALA A 188 20.53 1.89 -25.10
CA ALA A 188 20.11 2.05 -26.49
C ALA A 188 18.58 2.12 -26.68
N LEU A 189 17.81 1.55 -25.75
CA LEU A 189 16.34 1.55 -25.79
C LEU A 189 15.71 2.83 -25.21
N THR A 190 16.43 3.55 -24.34
CA THR A 190 15.90 4.71 -23.60
C THR A 190 15.49 5.87 -24.53
N PRO A 191 16.31 6.34 -25.51
CA PRO A 191 15.90 7.40 -26.43
C PRO A 191 14.73 7.02 -27.31
N GLN A 192 14.58 5.72 -27.60
CA GLN A 192 13.49 5.17 -28.39
C GLN A 192 12.19 5.01 -27.59
N LYS A 193 12.21 5.26 -26.28
CA LYS A 193 11.07 5.07 -25.37
C LYS A 193 10.46 3.66 -25.44
N ARG A 194 11.32 2.64 -25.57
CA ARG A 194 10.92 1.24 -25.63
C ARG A 194 10.82 0.65 -24.23
N PHE A 195 9.84 -0.21 -24.01
CA PHE A 195 9.75 -1.01 -22.79
C PHE A 195 10.98 -1.90 -22.66
N SER A 196 11.58 -1.89 -21.48
CA SER A 196 12.76 -2.69 -21.14
C SER A 196 12.64 -3.16 -19.70
N GLY A 197 11.92 -4.25 -19.52
CA GLY A 197 11.62 -4.86 -18.23
C GLY A 197 12.65 -5.90 -17.79
N SER A 198 12.22 -6.79 -16.92
CA SER A 198 13.04 -7.87 -16.39
C SER A 198 12.90 -9.19 -17.17
N GLY A 199 11.89 -9.31 -18.04
CA GLY A 199 11.62 -10.51 -18.83
C GLY A 199 12.29 -10.53 -20.21
N GLY A 200 12.76 -9.39 -20.68
CA GLY A 200 13.32 -9.23 -22.03
C GLY A 200 14.85 -9.19 -22.06
N SER A 201 15.38 -8.41 -23.01
CA SER A 201 16.82 -8.16 -23.10
C SER A 201 17.32 -7.37 -21.89
N ASP A 202 18.54 -7.64 -21.45
CA ASP A 202 19.20 -6.88 -20.38
C ASP A 202 20.28 -5.95 -20.97
N PRO A 203 19.87 -4.80 -21.58
CA PRO A 203 20.81 -3.92 -22.28
C PRO A 203 21.81 -3.29 -21.31
N GLU A 204 23.02 -3.10 -21.80
CA GLU A 204 24.03 -2.30 -21.12
C GLU A 204 23.78 -0.80 -21.29
N LEU A 205 24.49 0.01 -20.54
CA LEU A 205 24.50 1.45 -20.71
C LEU A 205 25.04 1.85 -22.08
N SER A 206 24.43 2.85 -22.71
CA SER A 206 25.01 3.53 -23.87
C SER A 206 26.23 4.39 -23.45
N ALA A 207 26.95 4.93 -24.41
CA ALA A 207 28.03 5.89 -24.11
C ALA A 207 27.52 7.08 -23.27
N THR A 208 26.32 7.59 -23.62
CA THR A 208 25.63 8.63 -22.81
C THR A 208 25.33 8.12 -21.43
N GLY A 209 24.84 6.88 -21.28
CA GLY A 209 24.52 6.30 -19.97
C GLY A 209 25.75 6.10 -19.10
N LEU A 210 26.89 5.72 -19.66
CA LEU A 210 28.15 5.64 -18.93
C LEU A 210 28.61 7.03 -18.45
N TRP A 211 28.56 8.03 -19.31
CA TRP A 211 28.83 9.41 -18.93
C TRP A 211 27.87 9.88 -17.79
N GLN A 212 26.58 9.60 -17.90
CA GLN A 212 25.60 9.93 -16.84
C GLN A 212 25.94 9.25 -15.51
N ALA A 213 26.38 8.00 -15.53
CA ALA A 213 26.79 7.27 -14.34
C ALA A 213 28.02 7.89 -13.68
N GLU A 214 29.02 8.33 -14.46
CA GLU A 214 30.19 9.04 -13.96
C GLU A 214 29.81 10.41 -13.36
N ARG A 215 28.93 11.19 -13.99
CA ARG A 215 28.43 12.46 -13.45
C ARG A 215 27.70 12.26 -12.11
N ALA A 216 26.88 11.23 -12.02
CA ALA A 216 26.23 10.86 -10.75
C ALA A 216 27.27 10.47 -9.67
N ALA A 217 28.30 9.71 -10.05
CA ALA A 217 29.38 9.31 -9.14
C ALA A 217 30.13 10.53 -8.58
N GLU A 218 30.46 11.52 -9.43
CA GLU A 218 31.09 12.76 -9.01
C GLU A 218 30.20 13.55 -8.03
N ALA A 219 28.91 13.69 -8.34
CA ALA A 219 27.97 14.41 -7.51
C ALA A 219 27.77 13.75 -6.13
N PHE A 220 27.70 12.42 -6.05
CA PHE A 220 27.60 11.72 -4.77
C PHE A 220 28.92 11.77 -3.98
N ALA A 221 30.07 11.71 -4.64
CA ALA A 221 31.36 11.88 -3.96
C ALA A 221 31.50 13.28 -3.37
N ALA A 222 31.11 14.32 -4.12
CA ALA A 222 31.12 15.69 -3.63
C ALA A 222 30.21 15.93 -2.42
N ARG A 223 29.06 15.23 -2.36
CA ARG A 223 28.13 15.30 -1.21
C ARG A 223 28.62 14.50 0.01
N GLY A 224 29.31 13.41 -0.19
CA GLY A 224 29.93 12.59 0.87
C GLY A 224 28.92 11.94 1.86
N THR A 225 27.64 11.84 1.51
CA THR A 225 26.60 11.38 2.46
C THR A 225 26.20 9.93 2.28
N VAL A 226 26.49 9.31 1.15
CA VAL A 226 26.12 7.91 0.84
C VAL A 226 26.98 6.94 1.67
N GLN A 227 26.34 6.05 2.41
CA GLN A 227 26.99 5.10 3.32
C GLN A 227 26.87 3.64 2.86
N ALA A 228 25.97 3.36 1.89
CA ALA A 228 25.80 2.05 1.30
C ALA A 228 25.22 2.18 -0.11
N VAL A 229 25.55 1.20 -0.99
CA VAL A 229 25.03 1.13 -2.35
C VAL A 229 24.31 -0.21 -2.53
N VAL A 230 23.06 -0.15 -2.94
CA VAL A 230 22.23 -1.31 -3.26
C VAL A 230 21.73 -1.16 -4.71
N SER A 231 21.80 -2.21 -5.49
CA SER A 231 21.44 -2.20 -6.90
C SER A 231 20.48 -3.32 -7.26
N SER A 232 19.57 -3.05 -8.19
CA SER A 232 18.89 -4.07 -8.97
C SER A 232 19.92 -5.01 -9.65
N PRO A 233 19.59 -6.30 -9.91
CA PRO A 233 20.50 -7.26 -10.52
C PRO A 233 20.81 -6.97 -12.01
N MET A 234 20.01 -6.11 -12.67
CA MET A 234 20.10 -5.89 -14.10
C MET A 234 21.39 -5.16 -14.51
N ARG A 235 21.90 -5.48 -15.71
CA ARG A 235 23.22 -5.01 -16.19
C ARG A 235 23.36 -3.49 -16.14
N ARG A 236 22.37 -2.76 -16.64
CA ARG A 236 22.34 -1.28 -16.67
C ARG A 236 22.39 -0.64 -15.28
N THR A 237 21.71 -1.23 -14.27
CA THR A 237 21.76 -0.73 -12.89
C THR A 237 23.05 -1.10 -12.21
N ARG A 238 23.60 -2.28 -12.46
CA ARG A 238 24.90 -2.68 -11.94
C ARG A 238 26.05 -1.82 -12.49
N GLN A 239 26.02 -1.46 -13.76
CA GLN A 239 26.99 -0.53 -14.35
C GLN A 239 26.90 0.86 -13.72
N THR A 240 25.67 1.39 -13.59
CA THR A 240 25.45 2.68 -12.94
C THR A 240 25.90 2.67 -11.47
N ALA A 241 25.52 1.63 -10.71
CA ALA A 241 25.91 1.47 -9.31
C ALA A 241 27.41 1.28 -9.16
N GLY A 242 28.03 0.53 -10.07
CA GLY A 242 29.48 0.27 -10.07
C GLY A 242 30.31 1.53 -10.22
N ALA A 243 29.93 2.44 -11.13
CA ALA A 243 30.59 3.73 -11.29
C ALA A 243 30.56 4.55 -9.99
N VAL A 244 29.37 4.64 -9.34
CA VAL A 244 29.24 5.36 -8.10
C VAL A 244 30.00 4.68 -6.95
N ALA A 245 29.86 3.38 -6.80
CA ALA A 245 30.50 2.62 -5.73
C ALA A 245 32.05 2.68 -5.81
N ALA A 246 32.60 2.56 -7.02
CA ALA A 246 34.05 2.70 -7.25
C ALA A 246 34.56 4.07 -6.80
N ARG A 247 33.83 5.14 -7.09
CA ARG A 247 34.20 6.52 -6.72
C ARG A 247 34.12 6.76 -5.21
N LEU A 248 33.13 6.10 -4.54
CA LEU A 248 32.92 6.23 -3.09
C LEU A 248 33.73 5.25 -2.25
N GLY A 249 34.43 4.28 -2.86
CA GLY A 249 35.11 3.21 -2.12
C GLY A 249 34.14 2.26 -1.42
N LEU A 250 32.93 2.06 -1.95
CA LEU A 250 31.88 1.21 -1.40
C LEU A 250 31.65 -0.03 -2.25
N GLU A 251 31.11 -1.09 -1.62
CA GLU A 251 30.66 -2.27 -2.34
C GLU A 251 29.21 -2.15 -2.80
N VAL A 252 28.91 -2.71 -3.96
CA VAL A 252 27.54 -2.81 -4.48
C VAL A 252 26.89 -4.09 -3.96
N ARG A 253 25.82 -3.95 -3.20
CA ARG A 253 24.96 -5.08 -2.84
C ARG A 253 23.84 -5.23 -3.87
N ILE A 254 23.65 -6.44 -4.38
CA ILE A 254 22.55 -6.75 -5.30
C ILE A 254 21.29 -7.13 -4.50
N ASP A 255 20.14 -6.63 -4.93
CA ASP A 255 18.84 -6.97 -4.39
C ASP A 255 17.83 -7.24 -5.52
N GLU A 256 17.40 -8.51 -5.62
CA GLU A 256 16.44 -8.99 -6.63
C GLU A 256 15.08 -8.27 -6.55
N GLY A 257 14.72 -7.79 -5.39
CA GLY A 257 13.49 -7.03 -5.19
C GLY A 257 13.47 -5.67 -5.90
N LEU A 258 14.59 -5.17 -6.42
CA LEU A 258 14.70 -3.88 -7.10
C LEU A 258 14.65 -3.97 -8.63
N ARG A 259 14.46 -5.17 -9.24
CA ARG A 259 14.38 -5.33 -10.69
C ARG A 259 13.18 -4.57 -11.27
N GLU A 260 13.26 -4.23 -12.56
CA GLU A 260 12.17 -3.58 -13.27
C GLU A 260 10.93 -4.49 -13.36
N LEU A 261 9.78 -3.91 -13.62
CA LEU A 261 8.56 -4.63 -13.97
C LEU A 261 8.83 -5.53 -15.19
N ASP A 262 8.27 -6.71 -15.20
CA ASP A 262 8.22 -7.58 -16.37
C ASP A 262 7.11 -7.09 -17.31
N PHE A 263 7.46 -6.73 -18.55
CA PHE A 263 6.50 -6.23 -19.52
C PHE A 263 6.00 -7.30 -20.50
N GLY A 264 6.45 -8.57 -20.39
CA GLY A 264 5.99 -9.67 -21.23
C GLY A 264 6.14 -9.38 -22.73
N ASP A 265 5.06 -9.53 -23.48
CA ASP A 265 5.05 -9.35 -24.96
C ASP A 265 5.26 -7.88 -25.40
N TRP A 266 5.28 -6.93 -24.46
CA TRP A 266 5.57 -5.52 -24.75
C TRP A 266 7.06 -5.19 -24.77
N GLU A 267 7.91 -6.13 -24.35
CA GLU A 267 9.37 -5.94 -24.35
C GLU A 267 9.90 -5.48 -25.72
N GLY A 268 10.67 -4.41 -25.72
CA GLY A 268 11.22 -3.82 -26.92
C GLY A 268 10.24 -3.00 -27.75
N LEU A 269 8.96 -2.94 -27.42
CA LEU A 269 7.96 -2.09 -28.10
C LEU A 269 7.94 -0.68 -27.49
N THR A 270 7.55 0.29 -28.29
CA THR A 270 7.16 1.63 -27.82
C THR A 270 5.72 1.60 -27.34
N PHE A 271 5.29 2.63 -26.58
CA PHE A 271 3.91 2.76 -26.15
C PHE A 271 2.93 2.80 -27.35
N ALA A 272 3.29 3.47 -28.44
CA ALA A 272 2.49 3.53 -29.66
C ALA A 272 2.38 2.16 -30.36
N GLU A 273 3.47 1.38 -30.41
CA GLU A 273 3.44 0.01 -30.94
C GLU A 273 2.60 -0.92 -30.08
N VAL A 274 2.62 -0.78 -28.75
CA VAL A 274 1.74 -1.52 -27.85
C VAL A 274 0.27 -1.12 -28.07
N GLN A 275 -0.03 0.15 -28.20
CA GLN A 275 -1.38 0.64 -28.51
C GLN A 275 -1.91 0.04 -29.82
N GLN A 276 -1.06 -0.11 -30.81
CA GLN A 276 -1.44 -0.66 -32.11
C GLN A 276 -1.61 -2.18 -32.09
N ARG A 277 -0.70 -2.89 -31.40
CA ARG A 277 -0.63 -4.37 -31.43
C ARG A 277 -1.45 -5.04 -30.33
N HIS A 278 -1.56 -4.39 -29.16
CA HIS A 278 -2.18 -4.90 -27.94
C HIS A 278 -3.14 -3.87 -27.29
N PRO A 279 -4.11 -3.29 -28.03
CA PRO A 279 -4.96 -2.19 -27.53
C PRO A 279 -5.82 -2.59 -26.33
N GLU A 280 -6.37 -3.80 -26.32
CA GLU A 280 -7.21 -4.28 -25.20
C GLU A 280 -6.37 -4.51 -23.94
N ASP A 281 -5.20 -5.10 -24.10
CA ASP A 281 -4.25 -5.37 -23.04
C ASP A 281 -3.76 -4.05 -22.41
N LEU A 282 -3.42 -3.07 -23.23
CA LEU A 282 -3.04 -1.74 -22.76
C LEU A 282 -4.16 -1.03 -22.01
N ASN A 283 -5.41 -1.09 -22.52
CA ASN A 283 -6.55 -0.49 -21.86
C ASN A 283 -6.83 -1.15 -20.50
N ALA A 284 -6.74 -2.47 -20.41
CA ALA A 284 -6.87 -3.20 -19.16
C ALA A 284 -5.79 -2.79 -18.14
N TRP A 285 -4.55 -2.68 -18.60
CA TRP A 285 -3.41 -2.29 -17.76
C TRP A 285 -3.50 -0.84 -17.27
N LEU A 286 -3.96 0.09 -18.10
CA LEU A 286 -4.21 1.49 -17.71
C LEU A 286 -5.39 1.61 -16.74
N GLY A 287 -6.39 0.74 -16.86
CA GLY A 287 -7.61 0.75 -16.05
C GLY A 287 -7.47 0.03 -14.70
N SER A 288 -6.45 -0.82 -14.51
CA SER A 288 -6.33 -1.62 -13.29
C SER A 288 -4.87 -1.94 -12.93
N SER A 289 -4.47 -1.60 -11.70
CA SER A 289 -3.17 -1.99 -11.18
C SER A 289 -2.96 -3.51 -11.03
N LYS A 290 -4.02 -4.30 -11.12
CA LYS A 290 -3.97 -5.77 -11.07
C LYS A 290 -3.79 -6.40 -12.45
N ALA A 291 -4.06 -5.67 -13.52
CA ALA A 291 -3.83 -6.16 -14.88
C ALA A 291 -2.33 -6.29 -15.16
N LYS A 292 -1.99 -7.27 -15.97
CA LYS A 292 -0.64 -7.58 -16.41
C LYS A 292 -0.57 -7.46 -17.92
N PRO A 293 0.54 -6.99 -18.50
CA PRO A 293 0.80 -7.20 -19.92
C PRO A 293 0.77 -8.69 -20.26
N THR A 294 0.28 -9.03 -21.44
CA THR A 294 0.29 -10.43 -21.91
C THR A 294 1.72 -10.98 -21.87
N GLY A 295 1.90 -12.23 -21.42
CA GLY A 295 3.21 -12.83 -21.20
C GLY A 295 3.94 -12.38 -19.93
N SER A 296 3.48 -11.32 -19.26
CA SER A 296 4.12 -10.83 -18.03
C SER A 296 3.77 -11.68 -16.81
N SER A 297 4.76 -11.88 -15.96
CA SER A 297 4.57 -12.50 -14.63
C SER A 297 4.05 -11.52 -13.57
N GLU A 298 4.12 -10.19 -13.81
CA GLU A 298 3.96 -9.17 -12.78
C GLU A 298 2.97 -8.06 -13.18
N SER A 299 2.18 -7.57 -12.23
CA SER A 299 1.33 -6.39 -12.31
C SER A 299 1.86 -5.26 -11.44
N PHE A 300 1.35 -4.04 -11.57
CA PHE A 300 1.69 -2.97 -10.63
C PHE A 300 1.32 -3.28 -9.18
N ALA A 301 0.26 -4.06 -8.95
CA ALA A 301 -0.11 -4.48 -7.60
C ALA A 301 0.91 -5.44 -6.99
N THR A 302 1.37 -6.44 -7.76
CA THR A 302 2.41 -7.39 -7.30
C THR A 302 3.78 -6.73 -7.20
N LEU A 303 4.12 -5.81 -8.12
CA LEU A 303 5.29 -4.94 -8.00
C LEU A 303 5.27 -4.16 -6.67
N ALA A 304 4.13 -3.56 -6.32
CA ALA A 304 4.01 -2.79 -5.09
C ALA A 304 4.24 -3.65 -3.84
N GLN A 305 3.77 -4.90 -3.84
CA GLN A 305 4.03 -5.85 -2.76
C GLN A 305 5.52 -6.18 -2.66
N ARG A 306 6.16 -6.53 -3.78
CA ARG A 306 7.60 -6.83 -3.86
C ARG A 306 8.45 -5.65 -3.38
N ILE A 307 8.14 -4.45 -3.84
CA ILE A 307 8.85 -3.23 -3.45
C ILE A 307 8.60 -2.88 -1.98
N GLY A 308 7.41 -3.09 -1.45
CA GLY A 308 7.11 -2.92 -0.02
C GLY A 308 7.99 -3.81 0.86
N VAL A 309 8.02 -5.11 0.57
CA VAL A 309 8.89 -6.08 1.28
C VAL A 309 10.37 -5.71 1.16
N THR A 310 10.80 -5.28 -0.04
CA THR A 310 12.19 -4.86 -0.26
C THR A 310 12.53 -3.60 0.53
N ARG A 311 11.65 -2.59 0.53
CA ARG A 311 11.79 -1.38 1.34
C ARG A 311 11.97 -1.72 2.81
N ASP A 312 11.08 -2.54 3.38
CA ASP A 312 11.10 -2.87 4.80
C ASP A 312 12.37 -3.62 5.20
N ARG A 313 12.83 -4.56 4.36
CA ARG A 313 14.11 -5.25 4.53
C ARG A 313 15.31 -4.29 4.48
N LEU A 314 15.31 -3.34 3.55
CA LEU A 314 16.38 -2.34 3.44
C LEU A 314 16.36 -1.36 4.60
N LEU A 315 15.18 -0.93 5.09
CA LEU A 315 15.04 -0.08 6.27
C LEU A 315 15.58 -0.77 7.52
N ALA A 316 15.23 -2.03 7.73
CA ALA A 316 15.75 -2.82 8.86
C ALA A 316 17.28 -2.97 8.81
N ARG A 317 17.85 -3.18 7.61
CA ARG A 317 19.29 -3.38 7.44
C ARG A 317 20.10 -2.09 7.59
N TYR A 318 19.57 -0.97 7.16
CA TYR A 318 20.27 0.30 7.03
C TYR A 318 19.66 1.41 7.89
N ALA A 319 19.09 1.05 9.04
CA ALA A 319 18.47 2.03 9.94
C ALA A 319 19.40 3.23 10.22
N GLY A 320 18.88 4.43 10.08
CA GLY A 320 19.58 5.70 10.29
C GLY A 320 20.67 6.03 9.27
N LYS A 321 20.78 5.30 8.16
CA LYS A 321 21.79 5.53 7.10
C LYS A 321 21.22 6.19 5.86
N THR A 322 22.11 6.82 5.08
CA THR A 322 21.86 7.24 3.71
C THR A 322 22.29 6.14 2.75
N VAL A 323 21.33 5.54 2.05
CA VAL A 323 21.53 4.41 1.13
C VAL A 323 21.24 4.84 -0.29
N LEU A 324 22.19 4.66 -1.18
CA LEU A 324 21.95 4.79 -2.61
C LEU A 324 21.31 3.50 -3.12
N VAL A 325 20.10 3.63 -3.68
CA VAL A 325 19.33 2.54 -4.29
C VAL A 325 19.30 2.76 -5.80
N VAL A 326 20.02 1.96 -6.56
CA VAL A 326 20.06 2.05 -8.03
C VAL A 326 19.05 1.08 -8.61
N SER A 327 18.06 1.63 -9.33
CA SER A 327 16.94 0.85 -9.82
C SER A 327 16.36 1.43 -11.12
N HIS A 328 15.09 1.24 -11.38
CA HIS A 328 14.40 1.52 -12.62
C HIS A 328 13.16 2.40 -12.39
N VAL A 329 12.45 2.71 -13.47
CA VAL A 329 11.29 3.60 -13.44
C VAL A 329 10.19 3.08 -12.51
N SER A 330 9.72 1.85 -12.72
CA SER A 330 8.56 1.35 -11.97
C SER A 330 8.84 1.10 -10.49
N PRO A 331 9.98 0.50 -10.08
CA PRO A 331 10.35 0.38 -8.68
C PRO A 331 10.51 1.74 -7.96
N ILE A 332 11.20 2.70 -8.59
CA ILE A 332 11.41 4.03 -7.98
C ILE A 332 10.08 4.76 -7.81
N LYS A 333 9.24 4.82 -8.84
CA LYS A 333 7.89 5.39 -8.76
C LYS A 333 7.07 4.71 -7.67
N THR A 334 7.21 3.38 -7.52
CA THR A 334 6.50 2.62 -6.48
C THR A 334 6.99 3.02 -5.07
N LEU A 335 8.29 3.15 -4.84
CA LEU A 335 8.83 3.62 -3.55
C LEU A 335 8.33 5.03 -3.21
N VAL A 336 8.35 5.94 -4.18
CA VAL A 336 7.82 7.31 -4.02
C VAL A 336 6.32 7.27 -3.71
N ARG A 337 5.54 6.51 -4.48
CA ARG A 337 4.10 6.37 -4.27
C ARG A 337 3.76 5.83 -2.88
N LEU A 338 4.45 4.80 -2.43
CA LEU A 338 4.25 4.22 -1.10
C LEU A 338 4.60 5.20 0.01
N ALA A 339 5.67 5.98 -0.15
CA ALA A 339 6.07 7.01 0.81
C ALA A 339 5.04 8.15 0.92
N LEU A 340 4.38 8.49 -0.18
CA LEU A 340 3.33 9.51 -0.23
C LEU A 340 1.95 8.99 0.18
N GLY A 341 1.76 7.69 0.39
CA GLY A 341 0.44 7.09 0.57
C GLY A 341 -0.47 7.31 -0.65
N ALA A 342 0.11 7.53 -1.84
CA ALA A 342 -0.64 7.88 -3.04
C ALA A 342 -1.31 6.66 -3.69
N PRO A 343 -2.45 6.84 -4.38
CA PRO A 343 -3.16 5.76 -5.06
C PRO A 343 -2.36 5.19 -6.24
N PRO A 344 -2.69 3.98 -6.73
CA PRO A 344 -1.94 3.32 -7.81
C PRO A 344 -1.78 4.13 -9.10
N ASP A 345 -2.77 4.93 -9.48
CA ASP A 345 -2.75 5.76 -10.68
C ASP A 345 -1.73 6.92 -10.61
N ALA A 346 -1.21 7.25 -9.42
CA ALA A 346 -0.11 8.21 -9.27
C ALA A 346 1.16 7.78 -10.03
N MET A 347 1.30 6.48 -10.33
CA MET A 347 2.41 5.95 -11.15
C MET A 347 2.48 6.61 -12.54
N TYR A 348 1.35 6.99 -13.11
CA TYR A 348 1.25 7.63 -14.43
C TYR A 348 1.50 9.14 -14.40
N ARG A 349 1.57 9.75 -13.19
CA ARG A 349 1.73 11.19 -12.98
C ARG A 349 3.15 11.61 -12.60
N MET A 350 4.07 10.67 -12.55
CA MET A 350 5.47 10.91 -12.25
C MET A 350 6.33 10.65 -13.48
N GLU A 351 7.31 11.50 -13.72
CA GLU A 351 8.34 11.28 -14.74
C GLU A 351 9.69 11.05 -14.07
N LEU A 352 10.51 10.19 -14.67
CA LEU A 352 11.88 9.92 -14.23
C LEU A 352 12.80 9.88 -15.45
N ALA A 353 13.69 10.82 -15.55
CA ALA A 353 14.75 10.82 -16.58
C ALA A 353 15.82 9.75 -16.33
N ALA A 354 16.59 9.38 -17.35
CA ALA A 354 17.76 8.51 -17.16
C ALA A 354 18.76 9.18 -16.20
N ALA A 355 19.34 8.39 -15.32
CA ALA A 355 20.21 8.82 -14.22
C ALA A 355 19.63 9.90 -13.30
N SER A 356 18.30 10.10 -13.30
CA SER A 356 17.68 11.04 -12.34
C SER A 356 17.76 10.53 -10.91
N VAL A 357 17.85 11.49 -10.00
CA VAL A 357 17.93 11.27 -8.55
C VAL A 357 16.60 11.66 -7.90
N SER A 358 16.09 10.78 -7.06
CA SER A 358 14.98 11.08 -6.13
C SER A 358 15.42 10.73 -4.72
N ALA A 359 14.78 11.30 -3.69
CA ALA A 359 15.14 11.00 -2.30
C ALA A 359 13.90 10.90 -1.42
N VAL A 360 13.85 9.84 -0.62
CA VAL A 360 12.80 9.60 0.38
C VAL A 360 13.47 9.37 1.73
N GLN A 361 12.99 10.07 2.74
CA GLN A 361 13.35 9.82 4.14
C GLN A 361 12.27 9.03 4.82
N TYR A 362 12.68 8.01 5.60
CA TYR A 362 11.82 7.18 6.42
C TYR A 362 12.22 7.37 7.89
N TYR A 363 11.23 7.60 8.73
CA TYR A 363 11.41 7.87 10.15
C TYR A 363 11.05 6.64 10.99
N SER A 364 11.54 6.58 12.22
CA SER A 364 11.30 5.48 13.15
C SER A 364 9.83 5.30 13.53
N ASP A 365 9.04 6.39 13.45
CA ASP A 365 7.60 6.40 13.69
C ASP A 365 6.76 5.86 12.51
N GLY A 366 7.43 5.38 11.43
CA GLY A 366 6.78 4.88 10.23
C GLY A 366 6.37 5.95 9.21
N ASN A 367 6.56 7.23 9.51
CA ASN A 367 6.35 8.32 8.55
C ASN A 367 7.41 8.29 7.45
N ALA A 368 7.08 8.90 6.31
CA ALA A 368 8.02 9.10 5.21
C ALA A 368 7.87 10.50 4.62
N SER A 369 8.95 11.02 4.05
CA SER A 369 8.97 12.34 3.40
C SER A 369 9.68 12.27 2.07
N LEU A 370 9.00 12.65 0.98
CA LEU A 370 9.63 12.84 -0.32
C LEU A 370 10.42 14.15 -0.28
N ARG A 371 11.73 14.06 -0.44
CA ARG A 371 12.66 15.19 -0.35
C ARG A 371 13.07 15.73 -1.72
N LEU A 372 13.07 14.86 -2.73
CA LEU A 372 13.51 15.18 -4.09
C LEU A 372 12.83 14.22 -5.05
N LEU A 373 12.44 14.69 -6.24
CA LEU A 373 11.91 13.86 -7.31
C LEU A 373 12.52 14.28 -8.65
N ASN A 374 13.07 13.31 -9.38
CA ASN A 374 13.53 13.45 -10.76
C ASN A 374 14.57 14.58 -10.99
N ASP A 375 15.49 14.77 -10.06
CA ASP A 375 16.58 15.76 -10.22
C ASP A 375 17.65 15.23 -11.18
N THR A 376 18.03 16.08 -12.13
CA THR A 376 19.09 15.84 -13.13
C THR A 376 20.15 16.94 -13.13
N SER A 377 20.22 17.74 -12.08
CA SER A 377 21.13 18.91 -12.00
C SER A 377 22.60 18.51 -12.17
N HIS A 378 22.98 17.32 -11.74
CA HIS A 378 24.33 16.76 -11.88
C HIS A 378 24.74 16.42 -13.35
N LEU A 379 23.79 16.43 -14.28
CA LEU A 379 24.01 16.16 -15.70
C LEU A 379 24.20 17.44 -16.54
N ARG A 380 24.25 18.61 -15.90
CA ARG A 380 24.41 19.89 -16.57
C ARG A 380 25.84 20.38 -16.54
#